data_b942ccd5686b046ce762855fc54a6774
#
_entry.id   b942ccd5686b046ce762855fc54a6774
#
_cell.length_a   1.000
_cell.length_b   1.000
_cell.length_c   1.000
_cell.angle_alpha   90.00
_cell.angle_beta   90.00
_cell.angle_gamma   90.00
#
_symmetry.space_group_name_H-M   'P 1'
#
loop_
_entity.id
_entity.type
_entity.pdbx_description
1 polymer ?
#
loop_
_entity_poly.entity_id
_entity_poly.type
_entity_poly.pdbx_seq_one_letter_code
_entity_poly.pdbx_strand_id
1 'polypeptide(L)'
;MAEKMFAHQLSERGLADVVRVTSAGTGSWHTGDPAHQHTAHVLREHGYPTFHRASHVDDDHMAADMVVAMGRNHMRILRQLGVPPAQLRMMRSFDPRSAAHPLDVEDPYYGTVDDYEETYAVINASLPGLHDWVDEQLAARGIAS
;
A
#
# COMPACT_ATOMS: atom_id res chain seq x y z
N MET A 1 3.43 -6.15 -1.09
CA MET A 1 2.20 -6.88 -0.66
C MET A 1 0.95 -6.02 -0.79
N ALA A 2 0.89 -4.89 -0.15
CA ALA A 2 -0.29 -4.02 -0.14
C ALA A 2 -0.77 -3.61 -1.54
N GLU A 3 0.14 -3.25 -2.45
CA GLU A 3 -0.22 -2.88 -3.82
C GLU A 3 -1.01 -3.99 -4.52
N LYS A 4 -0.54 -5.24 -4.42
CA LYS A 4 -1.20 -6.37 -5.08
C LYS A 4 -2.56 -6.67 -4.48
N MET A 5 -2.68 -6.59 -3.17
CA MET A 5 -3.95 -6.80 -2.47
C MET A 5 -4.96 -5.74 -2.87
N PHE A 6 -4.58 -4.47 -2.80
CA PHE A 6 -5.49 -3.36 -3.07
C PHE A 6 -5.89 -3.30 -4.55
N ALA A 7 -4.92 -3.42 -5.45
CA ALA A 7 -5.19 -3.41 -6.89
C ALA A 7 -6.14 -4.54 -7.29
N HIS A 8 -5.97 -5.74 -6.74
CA HIS A 8 -6.83 -6.88 -7.03
C HIS A 8 -8.26 -6.64 -6.51
N GLN A 9 -8.40 -6.11 -5.29
CA GLN A 9 -9.71 -5.78 -4.74
C GLN A 9 -10.43 -4.70 -5.54
N LEU A 10 -9.71 -3.69 -6.02
CA LEU A 10 -10.28 -2.67 -6.91
C LEU A 10 -10.73 -3.28 -8.24
N SER A 11 -9.95 -4.20 -8.79
CA SER A 11 -10.31 -4.92 -10.02
C SER A 11 -11.61 -5.73 -9.82
N GLU A 12 -11.76 -6.41 -8.68
CA GLU A 12 -12.98 -7.15 -8.35
C GLU A 12 -14.20 -6.23 -8.24
N ARG A 13 -14.00 -4.97 -7.85
CA ARG A 13 -15.06 -3.95 -7.79
C ARG A 13 -15.31 -3.25 -9.13
N GLY A 14 -14.59 -3.59 -10.18
CA GLY A 14 -14.69 -2.94 -11.48
C GLY A 14 -14.07 -1.54 -11.55
N LEU A 15 -13.15 -1.22 -10.63
CA LEU A 15 -12.54 0.12 -10.53
C LEU A 15 -11.12 0.21 -11.09
N ALA A 16 -10.59 -0.85 -11.70
CA ALA A 16 -9.21 -0.88 -12.20
C ALA A 16 -8.91 0.21 -13.24
N ASP A 17 -9.91 0.65 -14.00
CA ASP A 17 -9.75 1.67 -15.04
C ASP A 17 -9.75 3.09 -14.50
N VAL A 18 -10.26 3.31 -13.29
CA VAL A 18 -10.40 4.66 -12.70
C VAL A 18 -9.50 4.89 -11.50
N VAL A 19 -8.91 3.84 -10.94
CA VAL A 19 -7.97 3.92 -9.80
C VAL A 19 -6.67 3.22 -10.17
N ARG A 20 -5.58 3.97 -10.17
CA ARG A 20 -4.25 3.45 -10.42
C ARG A 20 -3.52 3.24 -9.10
N VAL A 21 -2.99 2.03 -8.89
CA VAL A 21 -2.22 1.68 -7.69
C VAL A 21 -0.80 1.32 -8.09
N THR A 22 0.16 1.97 -7.47
CA THR A 22 1.58 1.68 -7.66
C THR A 22 2.26 1.54 -6.31
N SER A 23 3.45 0.97 -6.28
CA SER A 23 4.27 0.90 -5.08
C SER A 23 5.72 1.25 -5.39
N ALA A 24 6.45 1.69 -4.37
CA ALA A 24 7.84 2.06 -4.50
C ALA A 24 8.56 1.93 -3.16
N GLY A 25 9.89 1.76 -3.20
CA GLY A 25 10.74 1.81 -2.03
C GLY A 25 11.51 3.11 -1.95
N THR A 26 11.98 3.46 -0.76
CA THR A 26 12.84 4.63 -0.54
C THR A 26 14.33 4.32 -0.71
N GLY A 27 14.69 3.02 -0.80
CA GLY A 27 16.02 2.56 -1.16
C GLY A 27 16.06 2.03 -2.59
N SER A 28 17.23 1.91 -3.19
CA SER A 28 17.37 1.53 -4.61
C SER A 28 17.91 0.12 -4.85
N TRP A 29 18.41 -0.56 -3.80
CA TRP A 29 19.10 -1.85 -3.97
C TRP A 29 18.20 -3.02 -4.36
N HIS A 30 16.89 -2.89 -4.24
CA HIS A 30 15.92 -3.89 -4.69
C HIS A 30 15.15 -3.49 -5.94
N THR A 31 15.52 -2.37 -6.60
CA THR A 31 14.84 -1.89 -7.80
C THR A 31 14.89 -2.95 -8.91
N GLY A 32 13.73 -3.29 -9.45
CA GLY A 32 13.60 -4.30 -10.49
C GLY A 32 13.46 -5.74 -9.98
N ASP A 33 13.68 -5.99 -8.69
CA ASP A 33 13.59 -7.33 -8.12
C ASP A 33 12.13 -7.81 -8.07
N PRO A 34 11.88 -9.12 -8.22
CA PRO A 34 10.55 -9.68 -7.99
C PRO A 34 10.17 -9.60 -6.51
N ALA A 35 8.89 -9.85 -6.20
CA ALA A 35 8.44 -9.96 -4.83
C ALA A 35 9.21 -11.05 -4.08
N HIS A 36 9.50 -10.81 -2.79
CA HIS A 36 10.13 -11.80 -1.94
C HIS A 36 9.31 -13.09 -1.92
N GLN A 37 9.99 -14.25 -1.88
CA GLN A 37 9.32 -15.56 -1.97
C GLN A 37 8.24 -15.77 -0.90
N HIS A 38 8.43 -15.27 0.33
CA HIS A 38 7.42 -15.36 1.38
C HIS A 38 6.22 -14.46 1.09
N THR A 39 6.45 -13.26 0.54
CA THR A 39 5.37 -12.38 0.08
C THR A 39 4.56 -13.07 -1.00
N ALA A 40 5.21 -13.66 -2.00
CA ALA A 40 4.54 -14.38 -3.08
C ALA A 40 3.74 -15.57 -2.54
N HIS A 41 4.30 -16.31 -1.58
CA HIS A 41 3.63 -17.46 -0.96
C HIS A 41 2.34 -17.02 -0.25
N VAL A 42 2.43 -16.00 0.60
CA VAL A 42 1.27 -15.50 1.36
C VAL A 42 0.19 -14.95 0.43
N LEU A 43 0.57 -14.16 -0.57
CA LEU A 43 -0.39 -13.65 -1.55
C LEU A 43 -1.09 -14.78 -2.29
N ARG A 44 -0.35 -15.80 -2.71
CA ARG A 44 -0.91 -16.96 -3.42
C ARG A 44 -1.89 -17.73 -2.53
N GLU A 45 -1.56 -17.94 -1.26
CA GLU A 45 -2.44 -18.63 -0.30
C GLU A 45 -3.77 -17.89 -0.13
N HIS A 46 -3.78 -16.58 -0.26
CA HIS A 46 -4.98 -15.76 -0.16
C HIS A 46 -5.63 -15.41 -1.50
N GLY A 47 -5.15 -16.02 -2.61
CA GLY A 47 -5.75 -15.86 -3.93
C GLY A 47 -5.36 -14.59 -4.68
N TYR A 48 -4.27 -13.94 -4.32
CA TYR A 48 -3.82 -12.71 -4.97
C TYR A 48 -2.74 -12.97 -6.03
N PRO A 49 -2.64 -12.08 -7.06
CA PRO A 49 -1.55 -12.13 -8.03
C PRO A 49 -0.20 -11.91 -7.35
N THR A 50 0.85 -12.58 -7.85
CA THR A 50 2.18 -12.53 -7.25
C THR A 50 3.22 -11.80 -8.11
N PHE A 51 2.91 -11.48 -9.36
CA PHE A 51 3.85 -10.75 -10.23
C PHE A 51 4.09 -9.34 -9.68
N HIS A 52 5.36 -9.02 -9.46
CA HIS A 52 5.77 -7.73 -8.93
C HIS A 52 7.23 -7.45 -9.30
N ARG A 53 7.54 -6.18 -9.53
CA ARG A 53 8.90 -5.66 -9.65
C ARG A 53 9.04 -4.47 -8.73
N ALA A 54 10.06 -4.49 -7.86
CA ALA A 54 10.34 -3.38 -6.97
C ALA A 54 10.74 -2.13 -7.77
N SER A 55 10.31 -0.97 -7.31
CA SER A 55 10.67 0.33 -7.89
C SER A 55 11.14 1.28 -6.81
N HIS A 56 12.01 2.21 -7.18
CA HIS A 56 12.38 3.33 -6.32
C HIS A 56 11.33 4.45 -6.47
N VAL A 57 11.05 5.17 -5.38
CA VAL A 57 10.10 6.29 -5.43
C VAL A 57 10.62 7.38 -6.38
N ASP A 58 9.74 7.89 -7.23
CA ASP A 58 10.02 8.95 -8.20
C ASP A 58 8.91 10.01 -8.20
N ASP A 59 9.04 11.01 -9.09
CA ASP A 59 8.06 12.10 -9.17
C ASP A 59 6.66 11.61 -9.50
N ASP A 60 6.51 10.58 -10.31
CA ASP A 60 5.20 10.00 -10.63
C ASP A 60 4.53 9.40 -9.40
N HIS A 61 5.28 8.67 -8.58
CA HIS A 61 4.76 8.13 -7.31
C HIS A 61 4.34 9.25 -6.36
N MET A 62 5.17 10.32 -6.25
CA MET A 62 4.92 11.43 -5.34
C MET A 62 3.77 12.32 -5.79
N ALA A 63 3.40 12.30 -7.08
CA ALA A 63 2.30 13.05 -7.65
C ALA A 63 0.94 12.37 -7.48
N ALA A 64 0.88 11.18 -6.88
CA ALA A 64 -0.37 10.46 -6.65
C ALA A 64 -1.33 11.27 -5.77
N ASP A 65 -2.63 11.05 -5.92
CA ASP A 65 -3.65 11.68 -5.09
C ASP A 65 -3.49 11.32 -3.61
N MET A 66 -2.97 10.13 -3.32
CA MET A 66 -2.64 9.68 -1.97
C MET A 66 -1.37 8.85 -2.02
N VAL A 67 -0.42 9.21 -1.17
CA VAL A 67 0.79 8.42 -0.92
C VAL A 67 0.64 7.77 0.45
N VAL A 68 0.71 6.44 0.48
CA VAL A 68 0.51 5.66 1.70
C VAL A 68 1.86 5.13 2.18
N ALA A 69 2.28 5.57 3.34
CA ALA A 69 3.52 5.12 3.96
C ALA A 69 3.26 3.92 4.88
N MET A 70 4.19 2.97 4.87
CA MET A 70 4.09 1.77 5.71
C MET A 70 4.59 2.03 7.13
N GLY A 71 5.34 3.11 7.38
CA GLY A 71 5.87 3.42 8.69
C GLY A 71 6.27 4.88 8.82
N ARG A 72 6.57 5.27 10.07
CA ARG A 72 6.95 6.66 10.39
C ARG A 72 8.23 7.09 9.71
N ASN A 73 9.16 6.17 9.49
CA ASN A 73 10.40 6.46 8.77
C ASN A 73 10.11 6.83 7.31
N HIS A 74 9.23 6.08 6.66
CA HIS A 74 8.80 6.39 5.29
C HIS A 74 8.07 7.75 5.24
N MET A 75 7.22 8.04 6.23
CA MET A 75 6.55 9.33 6.36
C MET A 75 7.55 10.47 6.36
N ARG A 76 8.59 10.35 7.18
CA ARG A 76 9.64 11.37 7.31
C ARG A 76 10.36 11.59 5.97
N ILE A 77 10.78 10.50 5.31
CA ILE A 77 11.48 10.56 4.04
C ILE A 77 10.62 11.21 2.96
N LEU A 78 9.36 10.81 2.86
CA LEU A 78 8.44 11.34 1.85
C LEU A 78 8.15 12.83 2.08
N ARG A 79 8.04 13.27 3.32
CA ARG A 79 7.92 14.70 3.65
C ARG A 79 9.16 15.48 3.21
N GLN A 80 10.35 14.93 3.43
CA GLN A 80 11.61 15.55 2.98
C GLN A 80 11.70 15.63 1.47
N LEU A 81 11.10 14.68 0.74
CA LEU A 81 11.04 14.68 -0.71
C LEU A 81 9.98 15.64 -1.28
N GLY A 82 9.14 16.22 -0.43
CA GLY A 82 8.19 17.24 -0.83
C GLY A 82 6.73 16.78 -0.98
N VAL A 83 6.38 15.57 -0.55
CA VAL A 83 4.98 15.13 -0.57
C VAL A 83 4.16 15.96 0.41
N PRO A 84 3.07 16.64 -0.04
CA PRO A 84 2.25 17.45 0.86
C PRO A 84 1.61 16.61 1.97
N PRO A 85 1.55 17.11 3.22
CA PRO A 85 0.93 16.37 4.31
C PRO A 85 -0.51 15.92 4.07
N ALA A 86 -1.28 16.70 3.32
CA ALA A 86 -2.67 16.36 2.98
C ALA A 86 -2.79 15.14 2.07
N GLN A 87 -1.71 14.78 1.36
CA GLN A 87 -1.65 13.66 0.42
C GLN A 87 -0.84 12.49 0.97
N LEU A 88 -0.48 12.52 2.25
CA LEU A 88 0.41 11.54 2.86
C LEU A 88 -0.24 10.97 4.12
N ARG A 89 -0.45 9.65 4.15
CA ARG A 89 -1.01 8.96 5.32
C ARG A 89 -0.28 7.64 5.56
N MET A 90 -0.30 7.18 6.79
CA MET A 90 0.19 5.85 7.12
C MET A 90 -0.88 4.81 6.78
N MET A 91 -0.45 3.62 6.28
CA MET A 91 -1.35 2.52 5.95
C MET A 91 -2.28 2.20 7.11
N ARG A 92 -1.74 2.05 8.31
CA ARG A 92 -2.55 1.70 9.49
C ARG A 92 -3.48 2.81 9.96
N SER A 93 -3.34 4.04 9.45
CA SER A 93 -4.31 5.11 9.74
C SER A 93 -5.70 4.81 9.17
N PHE A 94 -5.80 3.90 8.21
CA PHE A 94 -7.07 3.48 7.62
C PHE A 94 -7.74 2.35 8.40
N ASP A 95 -7.05 1.73 9.36
CA ASP A 95 -7.65 0.71 10.24
C ASP A 95 -8.36 1.42 11.41
N PRO A 96 -9.69 1.27 11.55
CA PRO A 96 -10.42 1.94 12.63
C PRO A 96 -10.05 1.44 14.02
N ARG A 97 -9.37 0.29 14.12
CA ARG A 97 -8.87 -0.24 15.39
C ARG A 97 -7.51 0.33 15.79
N SER A 98 -6.86 1.10 14.90
CA SER A 98 -5.62 1.77 15.23
C SER A 98 -5.87 2.86 16.27
N ALA A 99 -4.93 3.02 17.20
CA ALA A 99 -4.94 4.13 18.15
C ALA A 99 -4.75 5.46 17.41
N ALA A 100 -4.88 6.58 18.14
CA ALA A 100 -4.67 7.92 17.61
C ALA A 100 -3.30 8.11 16.95
N HIS A 101 -2.33 7.26 17.32
CA HIS A 101 -1.00 7.21 16.73
C HIS A 101 -0.85 5.88 16.00
N PRO A 102 -1.12 5.81 14.67
CA PRO A 102 -1.01 4.57 13.91
C PRO A 102 0.39 3.96 14.02
N LEU A 103 0.44 2.64 14.22
CA LEU A 103 1.69 1.90 14.30
C LEU A 103 2.23 1.62 12.91
N ASP A 104 3.54 1.36 12.83
CA ASP A 104 4.18 0.95 11.59
C ASP A 104 3.65 -0.42 11.13
N VAL A 105 3.60 -0.62 9.81
CA VAL A 105 3.53 -1.95 9.22
C VAL A 105 4.96 -2.49 9.19
N GLU A 106 5.24 -3.52 9.96
CA GLU A 106 6.58 -4.08 10.02
C GLU A 106 6.98 -4.75 8.71
N ASP A 107 8.25 -4.56 8.31
CA ASP A 107 8.82 -5.26 7.17
C ASP A 107 9.41 -6.58 7.66
N PRO A 108 8.81 -7.73 7.29
CA PRO A 108 9.27 -9.03 7.77
C PRO A 108 10.40 -9.62 6.91
N TYR A 109 11.16 -8.82 6.18
CA TYR A 109 12.09 -9.28 5.13
C TYR A 109 12.99 -10.44 5.56
N TYR A 110 13.46 -10.43 6.82
CA TYR A 110 14.27 -11.50 7.40
C TYR A 110 13.46 -12.45 8.29
N GLY A 111 12.14 -12.35 8.25
CA GLY A 111 11.26 -13.14 9.09
C GLY A 111 10.81 -14.46 8.45
N THR A 112 9.93 -15.16 9.16
CA THR A 112 9.32 -16.41 8.72
C THR A 112 8.03 -16.14 7.91
N VAL A 113 7.46 -17.20 7.34
CA VAL A 113 6.15 -17.13 6.68
C VAL A 113 5.08 -16.60 7.64
N ASP A 114 5.13 -16.98 8.92
CA ASP A 114 4.18 -16.48 9.93
C ASP A 114 4.29 -14.98 10.12
N ASP A 115 5.50 -14.39 10.05
CA ASP A 115 5.69 -12.94 10.12
C ASP A 115 5.08 -12.25 8.91
N TYR A 116 5.17 -12.84 7.72
CA TYR A 116 4.52 -12.32 6.52
C TYR A 116 2.99 -12.45 6.60
N GLU A 117 2.47 -13.50 7.23
CA GLU A 117 1.02 -13.62 7.48
C GLU A 117 0.53 -12.54 8.43
N GLU A 118 1.29 -12.17 9.45
CA GLU A 118 0.95 -11.06 10.33
C GLU A 118 0.92 -9.74 9.57
N THR A 119 1.90 -9.49 8.71
CA THR A 119 1.94 -8.30 7.86
C THR A 119 0.71 -8.28 6.94
N TYR A 120 0.36 -9.40 6.33
CA TYR A 120 -0.85 -9.53 5.53
C TYR A 120 -2.10 -9.13 6.33
N ALA A 121 -2.25 -9.65 7.54
CA ALA A 121 -3.41 -9.37 8.38
C ALA A 121 -3.51 -7.88 8.74
N VAL A 122 -2.40 -7.24 9.05
CA VAL A 122 -2.32 -5.80 9.36
C VAL A 122 -2.73 -4.96 8.15
N ILE A 123 -2.22 -5.30 6.97
CA ILE A 123 -2.58 -4.61 5.72
C ILE A 123 -4.07 -4.83 5.42
N ASN A 124 -4.52 -6.08 5.47
CA ASN A 124 -5.91 -6.44 5.16
C ASN A 124 -6.90 -5.68 6.05
N ALA A 125 -6.59 -5.48 7.33
CA ALA A 125 -7.43 -4.73 8.26
C ALA A 125 -7.52 -3.23 7.90
N SER A 126 -6.54 -2.70 7.16
CA SER A 126 -6.50 -1.30 6.75
C SER A 126 -7.20 -1.05 5.40
N LEU A 127 -7.36 -2.07 4.57
CA LEU A 127 -7.89 -1.90 3.21
C LEU A 127 -9.32 -1.39 3.16
N PRO A 128 -10.28 -1.81 4.02
CA PRO A 128 -11.63 -1.25 3.99
C PRO A 128 -11.67 0.27 4.14
N GLY A 129 -10.87 0.83 5.05
CA GLY A 129 -10.77 2.28 5.21
C GLY A 129 -10.17 2.97 3.99
N LEU A 130 -9.21 2.33 3.33
CA LEU A 130 -8.63 2.85 2.09
C LEU A 130 -9.65 2.81 0.95
N HIS A 131 -10.46 1.76 0.85
CA HIS A 131 -11.57 1.70 -0.11
C HIS A 131 -12.57 2.82 0.14
N ASP A 132 -12.91 3.11 1.39
CA ASP A 132 -13.82 4.21 1.75
C ASP A 132 -13.26 5.56 1.27
N TRP A 133 -11.96 5.78 1.45
CA TRP A 133 -11.30 6.99 0.95
C TRP A 133 -11.41 7.08 -0.58
N VAL A 134 -11.19 5.97 -1.30
CA VAL A 134 -11.34 5.93 -2.76
C VAL A 134 -12.77 6.29 -3.15
N ASP A 135 -13.76 5.71 -2.49
CA ASP A 135 -15.18 5.98 -2.78
C ASP A 135 -15.52 7.46 -2.58
N GLU A 136 -14.99 8.09 -1.53
CA GLU A 136 -15.16 9.52 -1.27
C GLU A 136 -14.54 10.36 -2.40
N GLN A 137 -13.35 10.00 -2.86
CA GLN A 137 -12.66 10.71 -3.95
C GLN A 137 -13.41 10.58 -5.28
N LEU A 138 -13.89 9.38 -5.60
CA LEU A 138 -14.67 9.16 -6.82
C LEU A 138 -15.98 9.95 -6.80
N ALA A 139 -16.68 9.95 -5.67
CA ALA A 139 -17.91 10.71 -5.50
C ALA A 139 -17.64 12.21 -5.65
N ALA A 140 -16.58 12.74 -5.05
CA ALA A 140 -16.21 14.15 -5.15
C ALA A 140 -15.89 14.58 -6.58
N ARG A 141 -15.44 13.64 -7.42
CA ARG A 141 -15.11 13.90 -8.85
C ARG A 141 -16.26 13.57 -9.79
N GLY A 142 -17.40 13.11 -9.26
CA GLY A 142 -18.56 12.71 -10.07
C GLY A 142 -18.34 11.43 -10.86
N ILE A 143 -17.45 10.53 -10.39
CA ILE A 143 -17.16 9.25 -11.03
C ILE A 143 -17.98 8.16 -10.34
N ALA A 144 -18.74 7.39 -11.14
CA ALA A 144 -19.49 6.25 -10.62
C ALA A 144 -18.56 5.12 -10.18
N SER A 145 -18.88 4.52 -9.05
CA SER A 145 -18.15 3.36 -8.54
C SER A 145 -18.93 2.07 -8.77
#